data_342502bbf41cfe664ce19d33e700b643
#
_entry.id   342502bbf41cfe664ce19d33e700b643
#
_cell.length_a   1.000
_cell.length_b   1.000
_cell.length_c   1.000
_cell.angle_alpha   90.00
_cell.angle_beta   90.00
_cell.angle_gamma   90.00
#
_symmetry.space_group_name_H-M   'P 1'
#
loop_
_entity.id
_entity.type
_entity.pdbx_description
1 polymer ?
#
loop_
_entity_poly.entity_id
_entity_poly.type
_entity_poly.pdbx_seq_one_letter_code
_entity_poly.pdbx_strand_id
1 'polypeptide(L)'
;MLNIAGAEYDYAQVVYVVRQECEHRRRSFDEASFDAEVRTCAAEKLAEIKAAYDEFGGSADYWEALEKEVDEVVLPQYVAAAHDITDQERNSFGIWRGGDIGARFAFALAGLVIGSIIIKLPFIPIAEDMFAFALTAVGFLYPDLKRFMHERRYTKVLNHLVADSARYQENAHLHYMTSDEIMKAFEPGDSRRLPP
;
A
#
# COMPACT_ATOMS: atom_id res chain seq x y z
N MET A 1 17.95 4.23 7.85
CA MET A 1 19.19 4.81 7.29
C MET A 1 19.28 4.29 5.87
N LEU A 2 18.96 5.12 4.88
CA LEU A 2 19.12 4.77 3.47
C LEU A 2 20.61 4.60 3.20
N ASN A 3 20.99 3.47 2.63
CA ASN A 3 22.39 3.19 2.33
C ASN A 3 22.74 3.94 1.04
N ILE A 4 23.38 5.09 1.18
CA ILE A 4 23.65 6.03 0.09
C ILE A 4 24.73 5.51 -0.88
N ALA A 5 25.50 4.52 -0.49
CA ALA A 5 26.54 3.94 -1.32
C ALA A 5 25.95 2.91 -2.30
N GLY A 6 25.65 3.34 -3.52
CA GLY A 6 25.33 2.46 -4.65
C GLY A 6 23.85 2.26 -4.98
N ALA A 7 22.94 3.07 -4.47
CA ALA A 7 21.55 3.02 -4.89
C ALA A 7 21.33 4.01 -6.03
N GLU A 8 20.98 3.49 -7.19
CA GLU A 8 20.24 4.25 -8.19
C GLU A 8 18.95 4.73 -7.52
N TYR A 9 18.75 6.05 -7.42
CA TYR A 9 17.54 6.60 -6.81
C TYR A 9 16.39 6.48 -7.78
N ASP A 10 15.73 5.37 -7.62
CA ASP A 10 14.54 4.99 -8.32
C ASP A 10 13.32 5.69 -7.68
N TYR A 11 12.43 6.24 -8.47
CA TYR A 11 11.12 6.73 -8.03
C TYR A 11 10.41 5.72 -7.14
N ALA A 12 10.50 4.45 -7.48
CA ALA A 12 9.94 3.37 -6.70
C ALA A 12 10.43 3.36 -5.26
N GLN A 13 11.71 3.65 -5.01
CA GLN A 13 12.26 3.70 -3.64
C GLN A 13 11.75 4.91 -2.88
N VAL A 14 11.72 6.08 -3.53
CA VAL A 14 11.20 7.30 -2.89
C VAL A 14 9.71 7.13 -2.57
N VAL A 15 8.92 6.68 -3.54
CA VAL A 15 7.48 6.41 -3.34
C VAL A 15 7.24 5.35 -2.27
N TYR A 16 8.08 4.30 -2.22
CA TYR A 16 8.02 3.30 -1.17
C TYR A 16 8.22 3.91 0.23
N VAL A 17 9.24 4.76 0.39
CA VAL A 17 9.57 5.38 1.69
C VAL A 17 8.48 6.37 2.11
N VAL A 18 8.00 7.22 1.19
CA VAL A 18 6.89 8.17 1.44
C VAL A 18 5.62 7.41 1.84
N ARG A 19 5.26 6.38 1.10
CA ARG A 19 4.12 5.52 1.42
C ARG A 19 4.28 4.86 2.78
N GLN A 20 5.46 4.34 3.10
CA GLN A 20 5.72 3.67 4.38
C GLN A 20 5.53 4.63 5.56
N GLU A 21 5.97 5.88 5.42
CA GLU A 21 5.75 6.90 6.45
C GLU A 21 4.27 7.24 6.61
N CYS A 22 3.55 7.45 5.51
CA CYS A 22 2.11 7.69 5.54
C CYS A 22 1.36 6.50 6.18
N GLU A 23 1.75 5.27 5.87
CA GLU A 23 1.14 4.06 6.42
C GLU A 23 1.42 3.92 7.94
N HIS A 24 2.63 4.28 8.38
CA HIS A 24 2.99 4.27 9.79
C HIS A 24 2.12 5.25 10.59
N ARG A 25 1.85 6.43 10.02
CA ARG A 25 1.07 7.50 10.65
C ARG A 25 -0.43 7.39 10.39
N ARG A 26 -0.88 6.55 9.45
CA ARG A 26 -2.29 6.44 8.99
C ARG A 26 -3.30 6.36 10.13
N ARG A 27 -3.01 5.57 11.17
CA ARG A 27 -3.93 5.36 12.29
C ARG A 27 -4.05 6.55 13.23
N SER A 28 -3.12 7.51 13.16
CA SER A 28 -3.14 8.73 13.96
C SER A 28 -3.83 9.88 13.26
N PHE A 29 -4.14 9.76 11.97
CA PHE A 29 -4.80 10.80 11.20
C PHE A 29 -6.28 10.91 11.58
N ASP A 30 -6.77 12.15 11.65
CA ASP A 30 -8.19 12.41 11.87
C ASP A 30 -8.98 12.14 10.59
N GLU A 31 -10.17 11.56 10.75
CA GLU A 31 -11.04 11.21 9.62
C GLU A 31 -11.48 12.43 8.81
N ALA A 32 -11.77 13.54 9.49
CA ALA A 32 -12.22 14.77 8.85
C ALA A 32 -11.15 15.47 8.02
N SER A 33 -9.86 15.27 8.36
CA SER A 33 -8.70 15.90 7.73
C SER A 33 -7.75 14.89 7.08
N PHE A 34 -8.18 13.63 6.94
CA PHE A 34 -7.33 12.52 6.52
C PHE A 34 -6.54 12.82 5.26
N ASP A 35 -7.19 13.30 4.20
CA ASP A 35 -6.54 13.60 2.91
C ASP A 35 -5.48 14.71 3.05
N ALA A 36 -5.80 15.75 3.83
CA ALA A 36 -4.88 16.85 4.05
C ALA A 36 -3.66 16.40 4.88
N GLU A 37 -3.87 15.57 5.90
CA GLU A 37 -2.81 15.04 6.74
C GLU A 37 -1.90 14.06 5.98
N VAL A 38 -2.45 13.23 5.10
CA VAL A 38 -1.67 12.36 4.21
C VAL A 38 -0.81 13.18 3.26
N ARG A 39 -1.37 14.22 2.63
CA ARG A 39 -0.62 15.12 1.74
C ARG A 39 0.49 15.85 2.47
N THR A 40 0.21 16.35 3.65
CA THR A 40 1.21 17.01 4.50
C THR A 40 2.33 16.03 4.87
N CYS A 41 1.99 14.83 5.32
CA CYS A 41 2.96 13.79 5.66
C CYS A 41 3.85 13.41 4.48
N ALA A 42 3.27 13.27 3.29
CA ALA A 42 4.02 12.94 2.07
C ALA A 42 4.95 14.09 1.66
N ALA A 43 4.47 15.34 1.71
CA ALA A 43 5.28 16.52 1.39
C ALA A 43 6.44 16.69 2.38
N GLU A 44 6.22 16.53 3.69
CA GLU A 44 7.25 16.57 4.71
C GLU A 44 8.34 15.49 4.43
N LYS A 45 7.91 14.27 4.11
CA LYS A 45 8.85 13.17 3.85
C LYS A 45 9.62 13.36 2.54
N LEU A 46 8.96 13.87 1.48
CA LEU A 46 9.64 14.22 0.23
C LEU A 46 10.67 15.31 0.44
N ALA A 47 10.32 16.37 1.20
CA ALA A 47 11.25 17.45 1.51
C ALA A 47 12.48 16.97 2.32
N GLU A 48 12.25 16.05 3.28
CA GLU A 48 13.34 15.41 4.04
C GLU A 48 14.27 14.60 3.12
N ILE A 49 13.69 13.83 2.21
CA ILE A 49 14.44 13.03 1.25
C ILE A 49 15.22 13.97 0.33
N LYS A 50 14.57 14.97 -0.25
CA LYS A 50 15.20 15.95 -1.15
C LYS A 50 16.38 16.66 -0.46
N ALA A 51 16.21 17.14 0.76
CA ALA A 51 17.28 17.78 1.54
C ALA A 51 18.46 16.84 1.80
N ALA A 52 18.20 15.55 2.01
CA ALA A 52 19.27 14.57 2.20
C ALA A 52 20.05 14.30 0.90
N TYR A 53 19.49 14.66 -0.26
CA TYR A 53 20.10 14.45 -1.58
C TYR A 53 20.64 15.71 -2.22
N ASP A 54 20.30 16.89 -1.73
CA ASP A 54 20.83 18.15 -2.24
C ASP A 54 22.37 18.21 -2.19
N GLU A 55 22.99 17.48 -1.27
CA GLU A 55 24.46 17.35 -1.19
C GLU A 55 25.05 16.57 -2.36
N PHE A 56 24.25 15.72 -3.03
CA PHE A 56 24.72 14.85 -4.12
C PHE A 56 24.29 15.34 -5.51
N GLY A 57 23.56 16.45 -5.58
CA GLY A 57 23.00 17.01 -6.82
C GLY A 57 21.84 16.15 -7.33
N GLY A 58 20.84 16.74 -7.82
CA GLY A 58 19.74 16.10 -8.57
C GLY A 58 19.25 17.13 -9.56
N SER A 59 18.78 16.73 -10.73
CA SER A 59 18.20 17.70 -11.63
C SER A 59 16.90 18.23 -11.03
N ALA A 60 16.66 19.53 -11.16
CA ALA A 60 15.40 20.14 -10.76
C ALA A 60 14.20 19.42 -11.41
N ASP A 61 14.36 19.02 -12.67
CA ASP A 61 13.36 18.29 -13.47
C ASP A 61 12.99 16.94 -12.86
N TYR A 62 13.95 16.21 -12.27
CA TYR A 62 13.71 14.95 -11.59
C TYR A 62 12.78 15.14 -10.38
N TRP A 63 13.09 16.12 -9.54
CA TRP A 63 12.31 16.37 -8.34
C TRP A 63 10.92 16.94 -8.66
N GLU A 64 10.83 17.84 -9.63
CA GLU A 64 9.55 18.40 -10.07
C GLU A 64 8.63 17.30 -10.64
N ALA A 65 9.17 16.42 -11.47
CA ALA A 65 8.43 15.30 -12.02
C ALA A 65 8.00 14.31 -10.94
N LEU A 66 8.86 14.02 -9.96
CA LEU A 66 8.56 13.13 -8.84
C LEU A 66 7.48 13.72 -7.92
N GLU A 67 7.62 14.99 -7.53
CA GLU A 67 6.65 15.70 -6.69
C GLU A 67 5.27 15.71 -7.37
N LYS A 68 5.24 16.00 -8.67
CA LYS A 68 4.02 15.99 -9.46
C LYS A 68 3.38 14.60 -9.52
N GLU A 69 4.16 13.56 -9.79
CA GLU A 69 3.62 12.20 -9.83
C GLU A 69 3.09 11.75 -8.47
N VAL A 70 3.82 12.05 -7.40
CA VAL A 70 3.36 11.72 -6.05
C VAL A 70 2.05 12.42 -5.74
N ASP A 71 1.92 13.72 -6.03
CA ASP A 71 0.70 14.47 -5.70
C ASP A 71 -0.49 14.13 -6.60
N GLU A 72 -0.27 13.97 -7.90
CA GLU A 72 -1.35 13.78 -8.89
C GLU A 72 -1.77 12.31 -9.06
N VAL A 73 -0.85 11.35 -8.84
CA VAL A 73 -1.10 9.93 -9.13
C VAL A 73 -1.05 9.06 -7.87
N VAL A 74 0.04 9.16 -7.11
CA VAL A 74 0.28 8.24 -5.98
C VAL A 74 -0.66 8.55 -4.81
N LEU A 75 -0.70 9.80 -4.37
CA LEU A 75 -1.50 10.18 -3.20
C LEU A 75 -3.00 9.97 -3.37
N PRO A 76 -3.64 10.32 -4.48
CA PRO A 76 -5.07 10.05 -4.66
C PRO A 76 -5.40 8.55 -4.59
N GLN A 77 -4.57 7.70 -5.19
CA GLN A 77 -4.77 6.25 -5.16
C GLN A 77 -4.50 5.68 -3.76
N TYR A 78 -3.46 6.17 -3.08
CA TYR A 78 -3.16 5.78 -1.71
C TYR A 78 -4.30 6.17 -0.76
N VAL A 79 -4.76 7.41 -0.83
CA VAL A 79 -5.87 7.92 0.00
C VAL A 79 -7.14 7.10 -0.20
N ALA A 80 -7.52 6.83 -1.46
CA ALA A 80 -8.70 6.00 -1.75
C ALA A 80 -8.58 4.59 -1.15
N ALA A 81 -7.41 3.96 -1.29
CA ALA A 81 -7.17 2.64 -0.72
C ALA A 81 -7.11 2.66 0.82
N ALA A 82 -6.52 3.72 1.41
CA ALA A 82 -6.40 3.87 2.85
C ALA A 82 -7.74 4.17 3.52
N HIS A 83 -8.63 4.90 2.87
CA HIS A 83 -10.01 5.07 3.33
C HIS A 83 -10.74 3.73 3.38
N ASP A 84 -10.71 2.96 2.28
CA ASP A 84 -11.39 1.66 2.22
C ASP A 84 -10.91 0.71 3.34
N ILE A 85 -9.60 0.61 3.58
CA ILE A 85 -9.08 -0.26 4.63
C ILE A 85 -9.38 0.28 6.04
N THR A 86 -9.35 1.60 6.25
CA THR A 86 -9.63 2.22 7.55
C THR A 86 -11.10 2.05 7.93
N ASP A 87 -12.01 2.27 7.00
CA ASP A 87 -13.44 2.04 7.19
C ASP A 87 -13.73 0.59 7.52
N GLN A 88 -13.00 -0.32 6.88
CA GLN A 88 -13.14 -1.73 7.18
C GLN A 88 -12.52 -2.11 8.52
N GLU A 89 -11.37 -1.54 8.90
CA GLU A 89 -10.78 -1.75 10.23
C GLU A 89 -11.70 -1.25 11.34
N ARG A 90 -12.43 -0.16 11.10
CA ARG A 90 -13.44 0.36 12.03
C ARG A 90 -14.70 -0.49 12.09
N ASN A 91 -15.15 -0.96 10.95
CA ASN A 91 -16.39 -1.72 10.79
C ASN A 91 -16.15 -3.23 10.85
N SER A 92 -14.88 -3.70 10.70
CA SER A 92 -14.59 -5.10 10.84
C SER A 92 -14.62 -5.48 12.31
N PHE A 93 -15.35 -6.50 12.51
CA PHE A 93 -15.48 -7.15 13.79
C PHE A 93 -14.10 -7.66 14.25
N GLY A 94 -13.58 -7.21 15.37
CA GLY A 94 -12.33 -7.72 15.97
C GLY A 94 -12.54 -9.13 16.53
N ILE A 95 -11.53 -9.99 16.42
CA ILE A 95 -11.63 -11.44 16.68
C ILE A 95 -12.29 -11.80 18.02
N TRP A 96 -12.38 -10.87 18.97
CA TRP A 96 -12.88 -11.15 20.33
C TRP A 96 -13.80 -10.07 20.92
N ARG A 97 -14.37 -9.19 20.09
CA ARG A 97 -15.39 -8.26 20.55
C ARG A 97 -16.76 -8.91 20.53
N GLY A 98 -17.62 -8.64 21.49
CA GLY A 98 -18.92 -9.33 21.63
C GLY A 98 -19.80 -9.30 20.38
N GLY A 99 -19.75 -8.23 19.57
CA GLY A 99 -20.46 -8.16 18.27
C GLY A 99 -19.95 -9.15 17.23
N ASP A 100 -18.68 -9.49 17.27
CA ASP A 100 -18.09 -10.42 16.32
C ASP A 100 -18.48 -11.86 16.57
N ILE A 101 -18.56 -12.23 17.83
CA ILE A 101 -19.00 -13.56 18.23
C ILE A 101 -20.42 -13.76 17.69
N GLY A 102 -21.31 -12.79 17.88
CA GLY A 102 -22.65 -12.83 17.36
C GLY A 102 -22.72 -12.96 15.84
N ALA A 103 -21.91 -12.19 15.11
CA ALA A 103 -21.83 -12.26 13.65
C ALA A 103 -21.29 -13.62 13.17
N ARG A 104 -20.27 -14.17 13.82
CA ARG A 104 -19.71 -15.49 13.50
C ARG A 104 -20.76 -16.59 13.67
N PHE A 105 -21.50 -16.57 14.78
CA PHE A 105 -22.58 -17.54 14.98
C PHE A 105 -23.73 -17.35 13.98
N ALA A 106 -24.09 -16.12 13.61
CA ALA A 106 -25.10 -15.85 12.61
C ALA A 106 -24.68 -16.39 11.23
N PHE A 107 -23.44 -16.17 10.81
CA PHE A 107 -22.92 -16.73 9.55
C PHE A 107 -22.74 -18.25 9.60
N ALA A 108 -22.34 -18.82 10.75
CA ALA A 108 -22.28 -20.25 10.94
C ALA A 108 -23.67 -20.90 10.83
N LEU A 109 -24.67 -20.30 11.46
CA LEU A 109 -26.07 -20.76 11.38
C LEU A 109 -26.60 -20.65 9.95
N ALA A 110 -26.32 -19.56 9.25
CA ALA A 110 -26.69 -19.42 7.84
C ALA A 110 -26.02 -20.52 6.98
N GLY A 111 -24.73 -20.79 7.20
CA GLY A 111 -24.01 -21.88 6.54
C GLY A 111 -24.63 -23.26 6.81
N LEU A 112 -25.06 -23.53 8.05
CA LEU A 112 -25.74 -24.75 8.42
C LEU A 112 -27.09 -24.89 7.70
N VAL A 113 -27.88 -23.82 7.69
CA VAL A 113 -29.21 -23.82 7.02
C VAL A 113 -29.04 -24.04 5.53
N ILE A 114 -28.15 -23.30 4.88
CA ILE A 114 -27.85 -23.43 3.45
C ILE A 114 -27.34 -24.84 3.14
N GLY A 115 -26.42 -25.36 3.93
CA GLY A 115 -25.89 -26.71 3.79
C GLY A 115 -26.99 -27.77 3.89
N SER A 116 -27.87 -27.63 4.88
CA SER A 116 -28.99 -28.55 5.09
C SER A 116 -30.02 -28.51 3.95
N ILE A 117 -30.21 -27.36 3.31
CA ILE A 117 -31.07 -27.24 2.12
C ILE A 117 -30.44 -27.94 0.92
N ILE A 118 -29.11 -27.68 0.70
CA ILE A 118 -28.38 -28.26 -0.44
C ILE A 118 -28.35 -29.78 -0.38
N ILE A 119 -28.19 -30.38 0.80
CA ILE A 119 -28.21 -31.85 1.00
C ILE A 119 -29.54 -32.46 0.52
N LYS A 120 -30.63 -31.73 0.65
CA LYS A 120 -31.96 -32.21 0.22
C LYS A 120 -32.23 -32.06 -1.28
N LEU A 121 -31.33 -31.43 -2.03
CA LEU A 121 -31.48 -31.25 -3.46
C LEU A 121 -31.07 -32.54 -4.21
N PRO A 122 -31.97 -33.16 -5.01
CA PRO A 122 -31.71 -34.45 -5.65
C PRO A 122 -30.66 -34.44 -6.74
N PHE A 123 -30.12 -33.26 -7.07
CA PHE A 123 -29.17 -33.07 -8.16
C PHE A 123 -27.71 -33.07 -7.70
N ILE A 124 -27.43 -33.15 -6.40
CA ILE A 124 -26.09 -33.09 -5.84
C ILE A 124 -25.75 -34.40 -5.12
N PRO A 125 -25.12 -35.36 -5.82
CA PRO A 125 -24.87 -36.71 -5.26
C PRO A 125 -23.79 -36.75 -4.16
N ILE A 126 -23.15 -35.61 -3.83
CA ILE A 126 -22.04 -35.55 -2.87
C ILE A 126 -22.45 -34.90 -1.53
N ALA A 127 -23.75 -34.70 -1.33
CA ALA A 127 -24.23 -34.00 -0.15
C ALA A 127 -24.36 -34.97 1.03
N GLU A 128 -23.22 -35.33 1.60
CA GLU A 128 -23.19 -35.98 2.91
C GLU A 128 -23.31 -34.93 4.02
N ASP A 129 -23.63 -35.32 5.23
CA ASP A 129 -23.75 -34.44 6.42
C ASP A 129 -22.49 -33.58 6.64
N MET A 130 -21.32 -34.09 6.24
CA MET A 130 -20.07 -33.36 6.27
C MET A 130 -20.10 -32.04 5.48
N PHE A 131 -20.91 -31.94 4.42
CA PHE A 131 -21.04 -30.72 3.64
C PHE A 131 -21.71 -29.59 4.43
N ALA A 132 -22.73 -29.89 5.23
CA ALA A 132 -23.36 -28.91 6.11
C ALA A 132 -22.39 -28.41 7.18
N PHE A 133 -21.61 -29.32 7.76
CA PHE A 133 -20.54 -28.92 8.71
C PHE A 133 -19.46 -28.07 8.06
N ALA A 134 -19.03 -28.40 6.84
CA ALA A 134 -18.07 -27.60 6.11
C ALA A 134 -18.58 -26.18 5.85
N LEU A 135 -19.84 -26.02 5.40
CA LEU A 135 -20.45 -24.71 5.20
C LEU A 135 -20.63 -23.93 6.51
N THR A 136 -20.94 -24.63 7.60
CA THR A 136 -20.99 -24.01 8.93
C THR A 136 -19.62 -23.46 9.35
N ALA A 137 -18.56 -24.24 9.15
CA ALA A 137 -17.19 -23.81 9.43
C ALA A 137 -16.77 -22.62 8.54
N VAL A 138 -17.08 -22.66 7.25
CA VAL A 138 -16.85 -21.55 6.32
C VAL A 138 -17.63 -20.31 6.77
N GLY A 139 -18.87 -20.43 7.17
CA GLY A 139 -19.67 -19.34 7.71
C GLY A 139 -19.03 -18.74 8.96
N PHE A 140 -18.58 -19.57 9.89
CA PHE A 140 -17.90 -19.11 11.10
C PHE A 140 -16.59 -18.33 10.79
N LEU A 141 -15.84 -18.77 9.78
CA LEU A 141 -14.57 -18.16 9.36
C LEU A 141 -14.78 -17.01 8.35
N TYR A 142 -15.99 -16.79 7.86
CA TYR A 142 -16.28 -15.80 6.83
C TYR A 142 -15.80 -14.37 7.17
N PRO A 143 -15.96 -13.86 8.40
CA PRO A 143 -15.45 -12.54 8.76
C PRO A 143 -13.92 -12.43 8.62
N ASP A 144 -13.20 -13.48 9.00
CA ASP A 144 -11.73 -13.49 8.87
C ASP A 144 -11.29 -13.60 7.41
N LEU A 145 -12.00 -14.41 6.62
CA LEU A 145 -11.73 -14.54 5.20
C LEU A 145 -11.98 -13.21 4.47
N LYS A 146 -13.08 -12.52 4.81
CA LYS A 146 -13.39 -11.20 4.28
C LYS A 146 -12.27 -10.21 4.60
N ARG A 147 -11.86 -10.13 5.87
CA ARG A 147 -10.76 -9.29 6.32
C ARG A 147 -9.47 -9.59 5.57
N PHE A 148 -9.08 -10.85 5.50
CA PHE A 148 -7.89 -11.28 4.76
C PHE A 148 -7.92 -10.86 3.28
N MET A 149 -9.09 -10.99 2.62
CA MET A 149 -9.23 -10.56 1.23
C MET A 149 -9.04 -9.04 1.08
N HIS A 150 -9.53 -8.25 2.01
CA HIS A 150 -9.38 -6.78 1.98
C HIS A 150 -7.94 -6.36 2.24
N GLU A 151 -7.29 -6.93 3.25
CA GLU A 151 -5.87 -6.69 3.53
C GLU A 151 -5.00 -7.06 2.32
N ARG A 152 -5.31 -8.18 1.67
CA ARG A 152 -4.60 -8.59 0.46
C ARG A 152 -4.82 -7.64 -0.72
N ARG A 153 -6.05 -7.15 -0.91
CA ARG A 153 -6.34 -6.13 -1.94
C ARG A 153 -5.58 -4.84 -1.65
N TYR A 154 -5.63 -4.36 -0.43
CA TYR A 154 -4.91 -3.18 0.00
C TYR A 154 -3.41 -3.30 -0.27
N THR A 155 -2.78 -4.36 0.20
CA THR A 155 -1.36 -4.63 -0.04
C THR A 155 -1.04 -4.68 -1.55
N LYS A 156 -1.94 -5.25 -2.36
CA LYS A 156 -1.77 -5.29 -3.80
C LYS A 156 -1.78 -3.89 -4.41
N VAL A 157 -2.73 -3.03 -4.02
CA VAL A 157 -2.76 -1.63 -4.48
C VAL A 157 -1.48 -0.91 -4.10
N LEU A 158 -1.03 -1.02 -2.85
CA LEU A 158 0.21 -0.40 -2.39
C LEU A 158 1.45 -0.84 -3.18
N ASN A 159 1.52 -2.13 -3.56
CA ASN A 159 2.62 -2.63 -4.36
C ASN A 159 2.53 -2.16 -5.83
N HIS A 160 1.32 -2.00 -6.37
CA HIS A 160 1.13 -1.44 -7.71
C HIS A 160 1.57 0.01 -7.79
N LEU A 161 1.28 0.83 -6.78
CA LEU A 161 1.72 2.23 -6.75
C LEU A 161 3.24 2.34 -6.92
N VAL A 162 3.99 1.51 -6.20
CA VAL A 162 5.46 1.50 -6.30
C VAL A 162 5.92 1.01 -7.68
N ALA A 163 5.28 -0.04 -8.22
CA ALA A 163 5.66 -0.58 -9.53
C ALA A 163 5.30 0.39 -10.69
N ASP A 164 4.21 1.12 -10.57
CA ASP A 164 3.78 2.08 -11.57
C ASP A 164 4.70 3.30 -11.59
N SER A 165 5.18 3.75 -10.42
CA SER A 165 6.19 4.83 -10.33
C SER A 165 7.52 4.43 -10.97
N ALA A 166 7.97 3.19 -10.82
CA ALA A 166 9.15 2.69 -11.54
C ALA A 166 8.97 2.76 -13.06
N ARG A 167 7.80 2.30 -13.55
CA ARG A 167 7.48 2.37 -14.98
C ARG A 167 7.38 3.80 -15.51
N TYR A 168 6.85 4.71 -14.69
CA TYR A 168 6.78 6.11 -15.06
C TYR A 168 8.18 6.68 -15.25
N GLN A 169 9.10 6.42 -14.34
CA GLN A 169 10.49 6.84 -14.44
C GLN A 169 11.17 6.30 -15.69
N GLU A 170 11.01 5.00 -15.98
CA GLU A 170 11.55 4.38 -17.19
C GLU A 170 11.01 5.03 -18.48
N ASN A 171 9.69 5.24 -18.54
CA ASN A 171 9.03 5.81 -19.73
C ASN A 171 9.38 7.29 -19.94
N ALA A 172 9.58 8.04 -18.89
CA ALA A 172 9.95 9.45 -18.94
C ALA A 172 11.47 9.66 -19.13
N HIS A 173 12.25 8.57 -19.16
CA HIS A 173 13.72 8.59 -19.22
C HIS A 173 14.36 9.47 -18.14
N LEU A 174 13.69 9.60 -17.00
CA LEU A 174 14.16 10.34 -15.86
C LEU A 174 15.12 9.44 -15.07
N HIS A 175 16.36 9.85 -14.97
CA HIS A 175 17.32 9.17 -14.12
C HIS A 175 18.04 10.19 -13.24
N TYR A 176 18.26 9.78 -12.04
CA TYR A 176 19.14 10.48 -11.14
C TYR A 176 20.59 10.08 -11.49
N MET A 177 21.59 10.83 -11.02
CA MET A 177 22.98 10.46 -11.27
C MET A 177 23.25 9.02 -10.85
N THR A 178 23.85 8.25 -11.76
CA THR A 178 24.30 6.90 -11.43
C THR A 178 25.51 6.95 -10.48
N SER A 179 25.77 5.85 -9.78
CA SER A 179 26.94 5.75 -8.89
C SER A 179 28.25 6.07 -9.62
N ASP A 180 28.36 5.70 -10.89
CA ASP A 180 29.52 5.99 -11.72
C ASP A 180 29.65 7.47 -12.07
N GLU A 181 28.55 8.16 -12.29
CA GLU A 181 28.54 9.60 -12.53
C GLU A 181 28.89 10.37 -11.27
N ILE A 182 28.38 9.93 -10.11
CA ILE A 182 28.75 10.48 -8.80
C ILE A 182 30.25 10.27 -8.56
N MET A 183 30.78 9.08 -8.77
CA MET A 183 32.19 8.79 -8.60
C MET A 183 33.07 9.62 -9.54
N LYS A 184 32.66 9.82 -10.78
CA LYS A 184 33.37 10.70 -11.73
C LYS A 184 33.33 12.16 -11.34
N ALA A 185 32.23 12.63 -10.74
CA ALA A 185 32.12 14.00 -10.23
C ALA A 185 33.05 14.27 -9.03
N PHE A 186 33.39 13.22 -8.27
CA PHE A 186 34.33 13.30 -7.14
C PHE A 186 35.77 12.90 -7.48
N GLU A 187 36.07 12.52 -8.73
CA GLU A 187 37.47 12.31 -9.12
C GLU A 187 38.26 13.64 -9.03
N PRO A 188 39.37 13.66 -8.29
CA PRO A 188 40.18 14.89 -8.06
C PRO A 188 40.98 15.28 -9.31
N GLY A 189 40.30 15.73 -10.32
CA GLY A 189 40.89 16.13 -11.59
C GLY A 189 39.99 17.01 -12.45
N ASP A 190 38.70 16.99 -12.21
CA ASP A 190 37.73 17.73 -13.03
C ASP A 190 36.90 18.75 -12.22
N SER A 191 37.58 19.62 -11.51
CA SER A 191 36.98 20.74 -10.77
C SER A 191 36.30 21.80 -11.67
N ARG A 192 36.00 21.47 -12.93
CA ARG A 192 35.42 22.43 -13.90
C ARG A 192 34.00 22.10 -14.36
N ARG A 193 33.38 21.04 -13.82
CA ARG A 193 32.07 20.61 -14.30
C ARG A 193 31.07 20.30 -13.18
N LEU A 194 30.89 21.24 -12.28
CA LEU A 194 29.64 21.34 -11.57
C LEU A 194 28.69 22.13 -12.46
N PRO A 195 27.56 21.59 -12.90
CA PRO A 195 26.52 22.37 -13.58
C PRO A 195 26.03 23.48 -12.64
N PRO A 196 25.65 24.63 -13.18
CA PRO A 196 25.16 25.76 -12.41
C PRO A 196 23.87 25.47 -11.66
#